data_a7bddb137d0f174c45193a74e9743d73
#
_entry.id   a7bddb137d0f174c45193a74e9743d73
#
_cell.length_a   1.000
_cell.length_b   1.000
_cell.length_c   1.000
_cell.angle_alpha   90.00
_cell.angle_beta   90.00
_cell.angle_gamma   90.00
#
_symmetry.space_group_name_H-M   'P 1'
#
loop_
_entity.id
_entity.type
_entity.pdbx_description
1 polymer ?
#
loop_
_entity_poly.entity_id
_entity_poly.type
_entity_poly.pdbx_seq_one_letter_code
_entity_poly.pdbx_strand_id
1 'polypeptide(L)'
;MKKIALLITLILVGLNFNGFSQEKTKVFTFKIDSDIDPRMTRRVSESLKEAEKVEANLIIIEMDTYGGAVNDADDIRTMILELDIPIYVYINKDAASAGALISIACDSI
;
A
#
# COMPACT_ATOMS: atom_id res chain seq x y z
N MET A 1 -6.06 48.54 -31.93
CA MET A 1 -5.03 48.11 -30.95
C MET A 1 -5.65 47.58 -29.66
N LYS A 2 -6.62 48.21 -29.03
CA LYS A 2 -7.26 47.72 -27.78
C LYS A 2 -7.92 46.36 -27.94
N LYS A 3 -8.54 46.03 -29.07
CA LYS A 3 -9.18 44.72 -29.35
C LYS A 3 -8.16 43.60 -29.53
N ILE A 4 -6.98 43.86 -30.08
CA ILE A 4 -5.90 42.92 -30.27
C ILE A 4 -5.24 42.63 -28.93
N ALA A 5 -5.02 43.63 -28.07
CA ALA A 5 -4.47 43.44 -26.71
C ALA A 5 -5.41 42.57 -25.84
N LEU A 6 -6.73 42.79 -25.93
CA LEU A 6 -7.73 41.98 -25.23
C LEU A 6 -7.72 40.53 -25.70
N LEU A 7 -7.57 40.27 -27.00
CA LEU A 7 -7.49 38.95 -27.59
C LEU A 7 -6.23 38.19 -27.13
N ILE A 8 -5.08 38.87 -27.12
CA ILE A 8 -3.81 38.33 -26.66
C ILE A 8 -3.87 37.98 -25.15
N THR A 9 -4.49 38.83 -24.34
CA THR A 9 -4.69 38.61 -22.93
C THR A 9 -5.60 37.39 -22.69
N LEU A 10 -6.64 37.19 -23.45
CA LEU A 10 -7.54 36.05 -23.37
C LEU A 10 -6.84 34.73 -23.74
N ILE A 11 -5.97 34.76 -24.76
CA ILE A 11 -5.18 33.63 -25.20
C ILE A 11 -4.12 33.26 -24.14
N LEU A 12 -3.47 34.24 -23.50
CA LEU A 12 -2.50 34.04 -22.44
C LEU A 12 -3.12 33.45 -21.16
N VAL A 13 -4.35 33.84 -20.82
CA VAL A 13 -5.11 33.29 -19.69
C VAL A 13 -5.55 31.83 -19.97
N GLY A 14 -5.88 31.52 -21.23
CA GLY A 14 -6.29 30.18 -21.66
C GLY A 14 -5.15 29.12 -21.65
N LEU A 15 -3.88 29.56 -21.72
CA LEU A 15 -2.72 28.69 -21.76
C LEU A 15 -2.25 28.20 -20.36
N ASN A 16 -2.84 28.74 -19.29
CA ASN A 16 -2.49 28.33 -17.92
C ASN A 16 -3.38 27.21 -17.34
N PHE A 17 -4.17 26.52 -18.16
CA PHE A 17 -4.76 25.25 -17.75
C PHE A 17 -3.67 24.18 -17.78
N ASN A 18 -2.79 24.22 -16.79
CA ASN A 18 -2.01 23.04 -16.41
C ASN A 18 -3.03 21.99 -16.01
N GLY A 19 -3.28 21.03 -16.90
CA GLY A 19 -4.08 19.87 -16.58
C GLY A 19 -3.49 19.22 -15.32
N PHE A 20 -4.24 19.20 -14.24
CA PHE A 20 -3.93 18.38 -13.08
C PHE A 20 -3.90 16.94 -13.58
N SER A 21 -2.71 16.45 -13.91
CA SER A 21 -2.47 15.02 -14.09
C SER A 21 -2.66 14.40 -12.71
N GLN A 22 -3.80 13.77 -12.51
CA GLN A 22 -4.07 12.99 -11.32
C GLN A 22 -3.16 11.76 -11.39
N GLU A 23 -2.05 11.77 -10.64
CA GLU A 23 -1.20 10.59 -10.50
C GLU A 23 -2.08 9.46 -9.93
N LYS A 24 -2.17 8.36 -10.70
CA LYS A 24 -2.91 7.19 -10.25
C LYS A 24 -2.15 6.54 -9.10
N THR A 25 -2.74 6.55 -7.92
CA THR A 25 -2.22 5.83 -6.75
C THR A 25 -2.24 4.32 -7.03
N LYS A 26 -1.09 3.68 -6.99
CA LYS A 26 -0.98 2.22 -7.12
C LYS A 26 -1.15 1.58 -5.76
N VAL A 27 -2.19 0.79 -5.60
CA VAL A 27 -2.45 0.00 -4.40
C VAL A 27 -2.17 -1.47 -4.70
N PHE A 28 -1.27 -2.07 -3.93
CA PHE A 28 -0.98 -3.50 -4.00
C PHE A 28 -1.72 -4.22 -2.88
N THR A 29 -2.38 -5.33 -3.18
CA THR A 29 -3.15 -6.08 -2.19
C THR A 29 -2.74 -7.53 -2.17
N PHE A 30 -2.62 -8.12 -0.96
CA PHE A 30 -2.47 -9.56 -0.79
C PHE A 30 -3.13 -10.03 0.51
N LYS A 31 -3.21 -11.36 0.69
CA LYS A 31 -3.91 -11.96 1.81
C LYS A 31 -2.98 -12.73 2.73
N ILE A 32 -3.27 -12.64 4.03
CA ILE A 32 -2.83 -13.56 5.06
C ILE A 32 -4.09 -14.27 5.56
N ASP A 33 -4.40 -15.41 4.95
CA ASP A 33 -5.68 -16.10 5.06
C ASP A 33 -5.55 -17.58 5.49
N SER A 34 -4.47 -17.90 6.17
CA SER A 34 -4.21 -19.23 6.71
C SER A 34 -3.25 -19.14 7.90
N ASP A 35 -2.80 -20.31 8.40
CA ASP A 35 -1.85 -20.38 9.51
C ASP A 35 -0.56 -19.62 9.20
N ILE A 36 -0.01 -18.97 10.22
CA ILE A 36 1.30 -18.32 10.16
C ILE A 36 2.37 -19.40 10.31
N ASP A 37 2.98 -19.75 9.20
CA ASP A 37 3.99 -20.80 9.05
C ASP A 37 5.06 -20.38 8.02
N PRO A 38 6.11 -21.17 7.79
CA PRO A 38 7.17 -20.81 6.83
C PRO A 38 6.67 -20.57 5.39
N ARG A 39 5.56 -21.18 4.99
CA ARG A 39 4.95 -20.95 3.67
C ARG A 39 4.32 -19.57 3.59
N MET A 40 3.64 -19.16 4.67
CA MET A 40 3.06 -17.82 4.77
C MET A 40 4.17 -16.75 4.82
N THR A 41 5.23 -16.98 5.59
CA THR A 41 6.40 -16.09 5.63
C THR A 41 7.00 -15.87 4.23
N ARG A 42 7.17 -16.95 3.46
CA ARG A 42 7.62 -16.85 2.07
C ARG A 42 6.65 -16.06 1.19
N ARG A 43 5.35 -16.35 1.29
CA ARG A 43 4.31 -15.67 0.52
C ARG A 43 4.29 -14.17 0.79
N VAL A 44 4.39 -13.78 2.05
CA VAL A 44 4.49 -12.36 2.44
C VAL A 44 5.75 -11.73 1.85
N SER A 45 6.92 -12.37 2.01
CA SER A 45 8.18 -11.87 1.46
C SER A 45 8.10 -11.64 -0.05
N GLU A 46 7.53 -12.59 -0.79
CA GLU A 46 7.35 -12.48 -2.25
C GLU A 46 6.36 -11.35 -2.61
N SER A 47 5.28 -11.22 -1.86
CA SER A 47 4.28 -10.15 -2.07
C SER A 47 4.87 -8.76 -1.82
N LEU A 48 5.65 -8.57 -0.76
CA LEU A 48 6.30 -7.29 -0.45
C LEU A 48 7.32 -6.92 -1.54
N LYS A 49 8.12 -7.87 -2.00
CA LYS A 49 9.06 -7.65 -3.13
C LYS A 49 8.35 -7.29 -4.43
N GLU A 50 7.21 -7.92 -4.72
CA GLU A 50 6.43 -7.57 -5.90
C GLU A 50 5.81 -6.18 -5.79
N ALA A 51 5.34 -5.79 -4.59
CA ALA A 51 4.85 -4.44 -4.33
C ALA A 51 5.92 -3.37 -4.57
N GLU A 52 7.17 -3.61 -4.15
CA GLU A 52 8.30 -2.73 -4.45
C GLU A 52 8.59 -2.67 -5.96
N LYS A 53 8.63 -3.82 -6.62
CA LYS A 53 8.92 -3.93 -8.06
C LYS A 53 7.90 -3.18 -8.93
N VAL A 54 6.62 -3.19 -8.55
CA VAL A 54 5.58 -2.43 -9.25
C VAL A 54 5.47 -0.99 -8.79
N GLU A 55 6.33 -0.55 -7.87
CA GLU A 55 6.33 0.80 -7.30
C GLU A 55 4.97 1.17 -6.69
N ALA A 56 4.44 0.30 -5.83
CA ALA A 56 3.19 0.54 -5.13
C ALA A 56 3.32 1.74 -4.19
N ASN A 57 2.28 2.55 -4.12
CA ASN A 57 2.19 3.69 -3.20
C ASN A 57 1.59 3.30 -1.84
N LEU A 58 0.87 2.18 -1.80
CA LEU A 58 0.21 1.65 -0.62
C LEU A 58 0.07 0.13 -0.77
N ILE A 59 0.26 -0.58 0.33
CA ILE A 59 -0.04 -2.01 0.43
C ILE A 59 -1.22 -2.20 1.36
N ILE A 60 -2.18 -3.05 0.97
CA ILE A 60 -3.27 -3.48 1.84
C ILE A 60 -3.18 -4.98 2.03
N ILE A 61 -3.08 -5.40 3.29
CA ILE A 61 -3.11 -6.80 3.70
C ILE A 61 -4.53 -7.15 4.15
N GLU A 62 -5.18 -8.09 3.48
CA GLU A 62 -6.42 -8.68 3.98
C GLU A 62 -6.07 -9.80 4.96
N MET A 63 -6.46 -9.64 6.22
CA MET A 63 -6.12 -10.53 7.33
C MET A 63 -7.31 -11.41 7.72
N ASP A 64 -7.09 -12.71 7.73
CA ASP A 64 -8.02 -13.71 8.26
C ASP A 64 -7.21 -14.93 8.75
N THR A 65 -6.72 -14.88 9.99
CA THR A 65 -5.91 -15.95 10.57
C THR A 65 -6.15 -16.14 12.07
N TYR A 66 -6.09 -17.37 12.52
CA TYR A 66 -6.09 -17.71 13.94
C TYR A 66 -4.69 -17.64 14.57
N GLY A 67 -3.66 -17.38 13.77
CA GLY A 67 -2.29 -17.27 14.22
C GLY A 67 -1.41 -18.41 13.73
N GLY A 68 -0.37 -18.73 14.48
CA GLY A 68 0.59 -19.78 14.13
C GLY A 68 1.93 -19.61 14.85
N ALA A 69 3.02 -19.93 14.17
CA ALA A 69 4.36 -19.94 14.74
C ALA A 69 4.86 -18.52 15.06
N VAL A 70 5.38 -18.34 16.27
CA VAL A 70 5.87 -17.04 16.76
C VAL A 70 7.06 -16.54 15.94
N ASN A 71 7.99 -17.44 15.58
CA ASN A 71 9.15 -17.07 14.77
C ASN A 71 8.74 -16.53 13.40
N ASP A 72 7.81 -17.20 12.73
CA ASP A 72 7.28 -16.76 11.45
C ASP A 72 6.54 -15.41 11.55
N ALA A 73 5.78 -15.22 12.64
CA ALA A 73 5.12 -13.95 12.91
C ALA A 73 6.13 -12.80 13.12
N ASP A 74 7.22 -13.05 13.82
CA ASP A 74 8.28 -12.06 14.05
C ASP A 74 9.05 -11.73 12.75
N ASP A 75 9.32 -12.73 11.92
CA ASP A 75 9.92 -12.53 10.61
C ASP A 75 9.02 -11.66 9.71
N ILE A 76 7.72 -11.94 9.65
CA ILE A 76 6.75 -11.15 8.90
C ILE A 76 6.67 -9.71 9.46
N ARG A 77 6.56 -9.58 10.78
CA ARG A 77 6.55 -8.27 11.45
C ARG A 77 7.79 -7.45 11.09
N THR A 78 8.95 -8.06 11.11
CA THR A 78 10.22 -7.41 10.79
C THR A 78 10.24 -6.93 9.33
N MET A 79 9.82 -7.75 8.38
CA MET A 79 9.72 -7.35 6.97
C MET A 79 8.78 -6.16 6.76
N ILE A 80 7.66 -6.12 7.48
CA ILE A 80 6.70 -5.01 7.43
C ILE A 80 7.33 -3.72 7.95
N LEU A 81 8.01 -3.78 9.09
CA LEU A 81 8.64 -2.62 9.73
C LEU A 81 9.83 -2.04 8.94
N GLU A 82 10.50 -2.87 8.14
CA GLU A 82 11.65 -2.46 7.32
C GLU A 82 11.26 -1.87 5.96
N LEU A 83 9.99 -2.03 5.54
CA LEU A 83 9.54 -1.54 4.24
C LEU A 83 9.11 -0.08 4.32
N ASP A 84 9.56 0.74 3.35
CA ASP A 84 9.21 2.17 3.29
C ASP A 84 7.82 2.45 2.70
N ILE A 85 7.20 1.48 2.03
CA ILE A 85 5.85 1.63 1.50
C ILE A 85 4.83 1.53 2.64
N PRO A 86 3.88 2.47 2.80
CA PRO A 86 2.83 2.36 3.80
C PRO A 86 2.03 1.06 3.67
N ILE A 87 1.81 0.38 4.79
CA ILE A 87 1.08 -0.89 4.85
C ILE A 87 -0.12 -0.74 5.77
N TYR A 88 -1.31 -0.96 5.22
CA TYR A 88 -2.55 -1.02 5.98
C TYR A 88 -3.03 -2.46 6.05
N VAL A 89 -3.59 -2.86 7.19
CA VAL A 89 -4.22 -4.17 7.32
C VAL A 89 -5.73 -4.01 7.46
N TYR A 90 -6.47 -4.75 6.64
CA TYR A 90 -7.90 -4.91 6.76
C TYR A 90 -8.21 -6.28 7.37
N ILE A 91 -8.74 -6.27 8.59
CA ILE A 91 -9.12 -7.51 9.28
C ILE A 91 -10.51 -7.91 8.78
N ASN A 92 -10.55 -8.95 7.95
CA ASN A 92 -11.81 -9.42 7.36
C ASN A 92 -12.64 -10.21 8.38
N LYS A 93 -12.00 -11.13 9.11
CA LYS A 93 -12.65 -11.92 10.18
C LYS A 93 -11.80 -11.97 11.43
N ASP A 94 -10.67 -12.65 11.38
CA ASP A 94 -9.83 -12.93 12.51
C ASP A 94 -8.39 -12.43 12.32
N ALA A 95 -7.84 -11.87 13.38
CA ALA A 95 -6.43 -11.56 13.52
C ALA A 95 -5.97 -12.01 14.91
N ALA A 96 -6.06 -13.30 15.17
CA ALA A 96 -5.76 -13.84 16.48
C ALA A 96 -4.25 -14.13 16.65
N SER A 97 -3.75 -14.04 17.89
CA SER A 97 -2.37 -14.42 18.25
C SER A 97 -1.31 -13.78 17.32
N ALA A 98 -0.61 -14.58 16.52
CA ALA A 98 0.37 -14.10 15.53
C ALA A 98 -0.23 -13.07 14.54
N GLY A 99 -1.50 -13.22 14.17
CA GLY A 99 -2.21 -12.25 13.33
C GLY A 99 -2.30 -10.86 13.97
N ALA A 100 -2.54 -10.79 15.27
CA ALA A 100 -2.55 -9.52 16.01
C ALA A 100 -1.15 -8.88 16.02
N LEU A 101 -0.11 -9.67 16.26
CA LEU A 101 1.29 -9.20 16.26
C LEU A 101 1.67 -8.59 14.90
N ILE A 102 1.28 -9.23 13.81
CA ILE A 102 1.51 -8.74 12.45
C ILE A 102 0.71 -7.47 12.19
N SER A 103 -0.56 -7.44 12.61
CA SER A 103 -1.45 -6.30 12.37
C SER A 103 -0.96 -5.01 13.04
N ILE A 104 -0.47 -5.08 14.28
CA ILE A 104 0.05 -3.90 14.99
C ILE A 104 1.39 -3.38 14.43
N ALA A 105 2.07 -4.14 13.60
CA ALA A 105 3.26 -3.68 12.89
C ALA A 105 2.92 -2.83 11.65
N CYS A 106 1.70 -2.89 11.16
CA CYS A 106 1.24 -2.09 10.03
C CYS A 106 1.00 -0.63 10.42
N ASP A 107 1.01 0.27 9.44
CA ASP A 107 0.82 1.71 9.66
C ASP A 107 -0.63 2.06 10.04
N SER A 108 -1.59 1.22 9.66
CA SER A 108 -3.00 1.38 10.02
C SER A 108 -3.74 0.03 10.04
N ILE A 109 -4.76 -0.05 10.87
CA ILE A 109 -5.67 -1.19 11.01
C ILE A 109 -7.10 -0.72 10.69
#